data_23ae742d3a5497563b64006fa4321c89
#
_entry.id   23ae742d3a5497563b64006fa4321c89
#
_cell.length_a   1.000
_cell.length_b   1.000
_cell.length_c   1.000
_cell.angle_alpha   90.00
_cell.angle_beta   90.00
_cell.angle_gamma   90.00
#
_symmetry.space_group_name_H-M   'P 1'
#
loop_
_entity.id
_entity.type
_entity.pdbx_description
1 polymer ?
#
loop_
_entity_poly.entity_id
_entity_poly.type
_entity_poly.pdbx_seq_one_letter_code
_entity_poly.pdbx_strand_id
1 'polypeptide(L)'
;KKNNVWEFPVNLSEVNTVDNELLLGLIDDVLVILRNDTINYYDTNNQFKLLKAEILDGFSPNYNLLSGSINNESDIVYLSFEGYGTFGVEDIYISKRNNDGWGRLNNIGSSVNSEYQDISPFLLNNDTLTFISNREQLGYELFFTSLKDGNWTEPIKMSLLNTSKSESSLTFDYSSNNFILSATTDSRTNSDLFFYADSKDRINVTFNLNKEINTGYVYVNDDSISFNSNAVSLPIEYDDTNSFKFVVDNYFIKDTTLTIEKSVEIAFSLDEIKSGSRVVLKNLIFKQSSTDLDDESLPYLSDLLHLFRTNSDIQITIEGHTDNRGDFKSNMKLSKERSEFIKDFLVNNGIK
;
A
#
# COMPACT_ATOMS: atom_id res chain seq x y z
N LYS A 1 -12.99 15.39 -20.63
CA LYS A 1 -13.33 16.25 -19.50
C LYS A 1 -13.44 17.68 -20.02
N LYS A 2 -14.62 18.30 -19.94
CA LYS A 2 -14.83 19.68 -20.40
C LYS A 2 -15.17 20.54 -19.17
N ASN A 3 -14.43 21.62 -18.97
CA ASN A 3 -14.60 22.51 -17.80
C ASN A 3 -14.56 21.78 -16.44
N ASN A 4 -13.66 20.82 -16.28
CA ASN A 4 -13.52 19.95 -15.09
C ASN A 4 -14.71 19.03 -14.79
N VAL A 5 -15.66 18.87 -15.70
CA VAL A 5 -16.79 17.95 -15.56
C VAL A 5 -16.63 16.80 -16.55
N TRP A 6 -16.87 15.56 -16.09
CA TRP A 6 -16.96 14.41 -16.97
C TRP A 6 -18.25 14.45 -17.76
N GLU A 7 -18.15 14.27 -19.08
CA GLU A 7 -19.33 14.11 -19.95
C GLU A 7 -19.84 12.66 -19.89
N PHE A 8 -21.05 12.44 -20.33
CA PHE A 8 -21.57 11.08 -20.44
C PHE A 8 -20.71 10.25 -21.41
N PRO A 9 -20.47 8.95 -21.09
CA PRO A 9 -19.74 8.06 -21.97
C PRO A 9 -20.43 7.97 -23.35
N VAL A 10 -19.62 7.97 -24.40
CA VAL A 10 -20.07 7.81 -25.78
C VAL A 10 -19.47 6.51 -26.32
N ASN A 11 -20.30 5.70 -26.98
CA ASN A 11 -19.82 4.50 -27.65
C ASN A 11 -18.96 4.88 -28.86
N LEU A 12 -17.75 4.31 -28.93
CA LEU A 12 -16.83 4.48 -30.06
C LEU A 12 -17.12 3.39 -31.10
N SER A 13 -18.17 3.56 -31.90
CA SER A 13 -18.63 2.57 -32.88
C SER A 13 -17.60 2.16 -33.91
N GLU A 14 -16.63 3.04 -34.20
CA GLU A 14 -15.49 2.79 -35.10
C GLU A 14 -14.45 1.83 -34.50
N VAL A 15 -14.45 1.72 -33.19
CA VAL A 15 -13.50 0.90 -32.42
C VAL A 15 -14.15 -0.35 -31.87
N ASN A 16 -15.32 -0.20 -31.25
CA ASN A 16 -16.04 -1.29 -30.61
C ASN A 16 -16.68 -2.22 -31.64
N THR A 17 -16.51 -3.52 -31.44
CA THR A 17 -17.08 -4.55 -32.31
C THR A 17 -17.96 -5.51 -31.49
N VAL A 18 -18.25 -6.68 -32.05
CA VAL A 18 -18.93 -7.78 -31.34
C VAL A 18 -17.97 -8.63 -30.52
N ASP A 19 -16.66 -8.46 -30.74
CA ASP A 19 -15.59 -9.14 -29.98
C ASP A 19 -15.29 -8.39 -28.67
N ASN A 20 -14.51 -9.00 -27.82
CA ASN A 20 -14.00 -8.35 -26.61
C ASN A 20 -12.82 -7.45 -26.95
N GLU A 21 -12.90 -6.19 -26.61
CA GLU A 21 -11.82 -5.22 -26.72
C GLU A 21 -11.21 -4.96 -25.32
N LEU A 22 -9.88 -4.99 -25.26
CA LEU A 22 -9.12 -4.53 -24.13
C LEU A 22 -8.35 -3.26 -24.50
N LEU A 23 -8.62 -2.16 -23.82
CA LEU A 23 -7.83 -0.94 -23.91
C LEU A 23 -6.46 -1.18 -23.26
N LEU A 24 -5.40 -1.09 -24.05
CA LEU A 24 -4.02 -1.19 -23.57
C LEU A 24 -3.45 0.17 -23.18
N GLY A 25 -3.84 1.23 -23.87
CA GLY A 25 -3.40 2.58 -23.57
C GLY A 25 -3.81 3.62 -24.62
N LEU A 26 -3.56 4.88 -24.26
CA LEU A 26 -3.62 6.03 -25.15
C LEU A 26 -2.23 6.67 -25.11
N ILE A 27 -1.53 6.64 -26.25
CA ILE A 27 -0.15 7.11 -26.38
C ILE A 27 -0.15 8.24 -27.40
N ASP A 28 0.16 9.44 -26.94
CA ASP A 28 -0.10 10.66 -27.70
C ASP A 28 -1.57 10.69 -28.18
N ASP A 29 -1.79 10.67 -29.47
CA ASP A 29 -3.13 10.65 -30.08
C ASP A 29 -3.50 9.27 -30.66
N VAL A 30 -2.82 8.20 -30.23
CA VAL A 30 -3.05 6.84 -30.72
C VAL A 30 -3.69 5.97 -29.64
N LEU A 31 -4.92 5.55 -29.86
CA LEU A 31 -5.61 4.58 -29.00
C LEU A 31 -5.16 3.16 -29.37
N VAL A 32 -4.66 2.42 -28.39
CA VAL A 32 -4.14 1.06 -28.58
C VAL A 32 -5.06 0.05 -27.93
N ILE A 33 -5.56 -0.89 -28.73
CA ILE A 33 -6.55 -1.90 -28.29
C ILE A 33 -6.12 -3.27 -28.72
N LEU A 34 -6.15 -4.21 -27.79
CA LEU A 34 -6.07 -5.64 -28.09
C LEU A 34 -7.48 -6.18 -28.38
N ARG A 35 -7.64 -6.80 -29.53
CA ARG A 35 -8.83 -7.52 -29.95
C ARG A 35 -8.43 -8.89 -30.45
N ASN A 36 -8.96 -9.93 -29.84
CA ASN A 36 -8.51 -11.30 -30.05
C ASN A 36 -6.98 -11.40 -29.82
N ASP A 37 -6.21 -11.79 -30.80
CA ASP A 37 -4.75 -11.89 -30.78
C ASP A 37 -4.04 -10.69 -31.45
N THR A 38 -4.76 -9.61 -31.75
CA THR A 38 -4.28 -8.52 -32.58
C THR A 38 -4.30 -7.19 -31.83
N ILE A 39 -3.16 -6.52 -31.78
CA ILE A 39 -3.04 -5.14 -31.28
C ILE A 39 -3.36 -4.17 -32.39
N ASN A 40 -4.39 -3.38 -32.19
CA ASN A 40 -4.91 -2.40 -33.15
C ASN A 40 -4.59 -0.98 -32.67
N TYR A 41 -4.17 -0.12 -33.57
CA TYR A 41 -3.78 1.26 -33.31
C TYR A 41 -4.70 2.21 -34.08
N TYR A 42 -5.40 3.09 -33.35
CA TYR A 42 -6.37 4.00 -33.92
C TYR A 42 -5.99 5.46 -33.69
N ASP A 43 -6.08 6.28 -34.73
CA ASP A 43 -5.85 7.75 -34.69
C ASP A 43 -7.06 8.45 -34.06
N THR A 44 -6.93 9.01 -32.88
CA THR A 44 -8.03 9.70 -32.20
C THR A 44 -8.41 11.03 -32.83
N ASN A 45 -7.48 11.66 -33.54
CA ASN A 45 -7.71 12.92 -34.24
C ASN A 45 -8.40 12.74 -35.61
N ASN A 46 -8.44 11.51 -36.11
CA ASN A 46 -9.00 11.21 -37.44
C ASN A 46 -10.13 10.16 -37.31
N GLN A 47 -11.14 10.48 -36.50
CA GLN A 47 -12.36 9.65 -36.31
C GLN A 47 -12.02 8.18 -35.97
N PHE A 48 -11.02 7.96 -35.17
CA PHE A 48 -10.53 6.62 -34.78
C PHE A 48 -10.19 5.72 -35.99
N LYS A 49 -9.59 6.31 -37.03
CA LYS A 49 -9.14 5.52 -38.19
C LYS A 49 -8.05 4.54 -37.79
N LEU A 50 -8.21 3.28 -38.21
CA LEU A 50 -7.19 2.26 -37.97
C LEU A 50 -5.91 2.63 -38.74
N LEU A 51 -4.80 2.77 -38.03
CA LEU A 51 -3.46 3.06 -38.55
C LEU A 51 -2.72 1.80 -38.91
N LYS A 52 -2.73 0.80 -38.01
CA LYS A 52 -2.10 -0.49 -38.17
C LYS A 52 -2.72 -1.54 -37.24
N ALA A 53 -2.50 -2.81 -37.56
CA ALA A 53 -2.86 -3.94 -36.75
C ALA A 53 -1.69 -4.95 -36.76
N GLU A 54 -1.33 -5.49 -35.60
CA GLU A 54 -0.16 -6.36 -35.42
C GLU A 54 -0.56 -7.56 -34.54
N ILE A 55 -0.20 -8.76 -34.99
CA ILE A 55 -0.47 -9.99 -34.23
C ILE A 55 0.46 -10.07 -33.01
N LEU A 56 -0.11 -10.44 -31.86
CA LEU A 56 0.61 -10.71 -30.63
C LEU A 56 0.88 -12.22 -30.51
N ASP A 57 2.09 -12.64 -30.75
CA ASP A 57 2.48 -14.05 -30.75
C ASP A 57 2.33 -14.67 -29.36
N GLY A 58 1.81 -15.90 -29.32
CA GLY A 58 1.61 -16.66 -28.09
C GLY A 58 0.38 -16.28 -27.26
N PHE A 59 -0.43 -15.31 -27.72
CA PHE A 59 -1.74 -15.05 -27.15
C PHE A 59 -2.82 -15.83 -27.91
N SER A 60 -3.74 -16.48 -27.18
CA SER A 60 -4.91 -17.14 -27.75
C SER A 60 -6.18 -16.43 -27.30
N PRO A 61 -7.11 -16.12 -28.20
CA PRO A 61 -8.39 -15.50 -27.83
C PRO A 61 -9.28 -16.39 -26.92
N ASN A 62 -8.88 -17.66 -26.73
CA ASN A 62 -9.55 -18.56 -25.79
C ASN A 62 -9.13 -18.35 -24.33
N TYR A 63 -8.09 -17.56 -24.08
CA TYR A 63 -7.73 -17.20 -22.71
C TYR A 63 -8.69 -16.17 -22.13
N ASN A 64 -9.02 -16.34 -20.86
CA ASN A 64 -9.77 -15.34 -20.12
C ASN A 64 -8.82 -14.17 -19.83
N LEU A 65 -8.85 -13.16 -20.71
CA LEU A 65 -8.07 -11.95 -20.54
C LEU A 65 -8.76 -11.04 -19.54
N LEU A 66 -8.05 -10.70 -18.45
CA LEU A 66 -8.57 -9.79 -17.44
C LEU A 66 -8.16 -8.35 -17.68
N SER A 67 -6.88 -8.10 -17.97
CA SER A 67 -6.36 -6.74 -18.03
C SER A 67 -5.02 -6.69 -18.77
N GLY A 68 -4.59 -5.48 -19.11
CA GLY A 68 -3.29 -5.24 -19.71
C GLY A 68 -2.99 -3.77 -19.92
N SER A 69 -1.75 -3.49 -20.23
CA SER A 69 -1.26 -2.16 -20.58
C SER A 69 -0.12 -2.22 -21.57
N ILE A 70 0.13 -1.10 -22.24
CA ILE A 70 1.28 -0.91 -23.14
C ILE A 70 2.09 0.29 -22.62
N ASN A 71 3.42 0.25 -22.76
CA ASN A 71 4.27 1.38 -22.38
C ASN A 71 4.18 2.53 -23.39
N ASN A 72 4.68 3.71 -22.99
CA ASN A 72 4.60 4.92 -23.80
C ASN A 72 5.37 4.83 -25.11
N GLU A 73 6.43 4.02 -25.18
CA GLU A 73 7.22 3.80 -26.39
C GLU A 73 6.53 2.84 -27.38
N SER A 74 5.41 2.23 -26.99
CA SER A 74 4.67 1.23 -27.78
C SER A 74 5.49 0.02 -28.17
N ASP A 75 6.41 -0.41 -27.31
CA ASP A 75 7.32 -1.52 -27.58
C ASP A 75 7.26 -2.64 -26.50
N ILE A 76 6.55 -2.43 -25.40
CA ILE A 76 6.32 -3.44 -24.34
C ILE A 76 4.83 -3.49 -24.00
N VAL A 77 4.26 -4.68 -24.04
CA VAL A 77 2.89 -4.95 -23.57
C VAL A 77 2.93 -5.91 -22.39
N TYR A 78 2.11 -5.60 -21.37
CA TYR A 78 1.83 -6.47 -20.23
C TYR A 78 0.38 -6.90 -20.30
N LEU A 79 0.14 -8.20 -20.11
CA LEU A 79 -1.22 -8.77 -20.05
C LEU A 79 -1.33 -9.65 -18.82
N SER A 80 -2.51 -9.67 -18.22
CA SER A 80 -2.86 -10.59 -17.15
C SER A 80 -3.96 -11.53 -17.60
N PHE A 81 -3.71 -12.84 -17.52
CA PHE A 81 -4.66 -13.88 -17.87
C PHE A 81 -4.24 -15.24 -17.30
N GLU A 82 -5.19 -16.19 -17.25
CA GLU A 82 -4.89 -17.60 -16.99
C GLU A 82 -4.45 -18.28 -18.28
N GLY A 83 -3.17 -18.66 -18.35
CA GLY A 83 -2.55 -19.24 -19.54
C GLY A 83 -1.67 -20.43 -19.22
N TYR A 84 -0.97 -20.93 -20.25
CA TYR A 84 -0.01 -22.02 -20.05
C TYR A 84 1.19 -21.54 -19.24
N GLY A 85 1.46 -22.23 -18.11
CA GLY A 85 2.60 -21.93 -17.25
C GLY A 85 2.31 -20.85 -16.21
N THR A 86 1.05 -20.58 -15.89
CA THR A 86 0.67 -19.77 -14.71
C THR A 86 1.16 -20.45 -13.43
N PHE A 87 1.58 -19.62 -12.47
CA PHE A 87 1.93 -20.05 -11.11
C PHE A 87 0.68 -20.13 -10.22
N GLY A 88 -0.24 -19.18 -10.42
CA GLY A 88 -1.50 -19.06 -9.69
C GLY A 88 -2.71 -19.23 -10.59
N VAL A 89 -3.61 -18.29 -10.53
CA VAL A 89 -4.84 -18.24 -11.35
C VAL A 89 -4.59 -17.37 -12.56
N GLU A 90 -4.52 -16.05 -12.38
CA GLU A 90 -4.11 -15.12 -13.42
C GLU A 90 -2.72 -14.58 -13.11
N ASP A 91 -1.83 -14.70 -14.08
CA ASP A 91 -0.45 -14.22 -14.03
C ASP A 91 -0.22 -13.07 -14.99
N ILE A 92 0.79 -12.29 -14.71
CA ILE A 92 1.29 -11.24 -15.61
C ILE A 92 2.27 -11.83 -16.60
N TYR A 93 2.03 -11.52 -17.86
CA TYR A 93 2.86 -11.87 -19.02
C TYR A 93 3.38 -10.61 -19.68
N ILE A 94 4.53 -10.71 -20.33
CA ILE A 94 5.20 -9.63 -21.05
C ILE A 94 5.48 -10.05 -22.50
N SER A 95 5.24 -9.14 -23.44
CA SER A 95 5.78 -9.21 -24.79
C SER A 95 6.56 -7.95 -25.11
N LYS A 96 7.66 -8.08 -25.80
CA LYS A 96 8.48 -6.98 -26.31
C LYS A 96 8.45 -6.97 -27.81
N ARG A 97 8.36 -5.77 -28.36
CA ARG A 97 8.41 -5.56 -29.80
C ARG A 97 9.85 -5.65 -30.29
N ASN A 98 10.01 -6.23 -31.48
CA ASN A 98 11.27 -6.29 -32.22
C ASN A 98 11.05 -5.81 -33.68
N ASN A 99 12.05 -6.01 -34.54
CA ASN A 99 11.96 -5.58 -35.94
C ASN A 99 10.90 -6.35 -36.77
N ASP A 100 10.51 -7.54 -36.31
CA ASP A 100 9.54 -8.42 -36.98
C ASP A 100 8.11 -8.26 -36.46
N GLY A 101 7.90 -7.41 -35.43
CA GLY A 101 6.63 -7.18 -34.76
C GLY A 101 6.68 -7.55 -33.28
N TRP A 102 5.53 -7.96 -32.72
CA TRP A 102 5.45 -8.37 -31.33
C TRP A 102 6.08 -9.75 -31.13
N GLY A 103 6.96 -9.84 -30.15
CA GLY A 103 7.53 -11.11 -29.71
C GLY A 103 6.51 -11.98 -28.97
N ARG A 104 6.91 -13.22 -28.69
CA ARG A 104 6.09 -14.15 -27.94
C ARG A 104 5.82 -13.63 -26.53
N LEU A 105 4.58 -13.83 -26.05
CA LEU A 105 4.23 -13.62 -24.66
C LEU A 105 4.95 -14.62 -23.75
N ASN A 106 5.60 -14.09 -22.72
CA ASN A 106 6.30 -14.87 -21.70
C ASN A 106 5.79 -14.50 -20.33
N ASN A 107 5.60 -15.50 -19.46
CA ASN A 107 5.30 -15.26 -18.07
C ASN A 107 6.43 -14.45 -17.43
N ILE A 108 6.12 -13.39 -16.68
CA ILE A 108 7.13 -12.50 -16.09
C ILE A 108 7.94 -13.18 -14.97
N GLY A 109 7.45 -14.32 -14.47
CA GLY A 109 8.14 -15.18 -13.51
C GLY A 109 7.64 -15.09 -12.08
N SER A 110 8.04 -16.09 -11.28
CA SER A 110 7.63 -16.23 -9.88
C SER A 110 8.23 -15.19 -8.91
N SER A 111 9.15 -14.35 -9.36
CA SER A 111 9.59 -13.18 -8.59
C SER A 111 8.51 -12.12 -8.51
N VAL A 112 7.57 -12.07 -9.45
CA VAL A 112 6.46 -11.14 -9.51
C VAL A 112 5.13 -11.85 -9.29
N ASN A 113 4.87 -12.91 -10.09
CA ASN A 113 3.62 -13.67 -10.02
C ASN A 113 3.59 -14.59 -8.80
N SER A 114 2.43 -14.68 -8.16
CA SER A 114 2.17 -15.48 -6.97
C SER A 114 1.32 -16.71 -7.28
N GLU A 115 1.00 -17.51 -6.28
CA GLU A 115 0.01 -18.59 -6.38
C GLU A 115 -1.44 -18.12 -6.42
N TYR A 116 -1.66 -16.81 -6.41
CA TYR A 116 -2.97 -16.16 -6.42
C TYR A 116 -3.20 -15.43 -7.74
N GLN A 117 -4.06 -14.43 -7.73
CA GLN A 117 -4.36 -13.59 -8.89
C GLN A 117 -3.46 -12.35 -8.90
N ASP A 118 -2.75 -12.15 -10.00
CA ASP A 118 -1.92 -10.99 -10.25
C ASP A 118 -2.43 -10.30 -11.52
N ILE A 119 -3.13 -9.18 -11.38
CA ILE A 119 -3.96 -8.56 -12.41
C ILE A 119 -3.68 -7.08 -12.56
N SER A 120 -4.25 -6.46 -13.59
CA SER A 120 -4.17 -5.01 -13.86
C SER A 120 -2.73 -4.46 -13.90
N PRO A 121 -1.82 -5.09 -14.66
CA PRO A 121 -0.45 -4.59 -14.78
C PRO A 121 -0.43 -3.22 -15.45
N PHE A 122 0.33 -2.28 -14.87
CA PHE A 122 0.53 -0.95 -15.42
C PHE A 122 1.99 -0.52 -15.22
N LEU A 123 2.68 -0.18 -16.31
CA LEU A 123 4.06 0.30 -16.25
C LEU A 123 4.07 1.79 -15.90
N LEU A 124 4.43 2.11 -14.67
CA LEU A 124 4.46 3.49 -14.18
C LEU A 124 5.61 4.30 -14.80
N ASN A 125 6.74 3.66 -15.01
CA ASN A 125 7.90 4.17 -15.73
C ASN A 125 8.71 2.98 -16.26
N ASN A 126 9.83 3.22 -16.94
CA ASN A 126 10.60 2.16 -17.60
C ASN A 126 11.08 1.04 -16.65
N ASP A 127 11.15 1.31 -15.35
CA ASP A 127 11.71 0.39 -14.35
C ASP A 127 10.72 0.01 -13.24
N THR A 128 9.47 0.48 -13.29
CA THR A 128 8.49 0.23 -12.22
C THR A 128 7.17 -0.24 -12.79
N LEU A 129 6.81 -1.48 -12.47
CA LEU A 129 5.52 -2.08 -12.81
C LEU A 129 4.64 -2.10 -11.57
N THR A 130 3.43 -1.57 -11.69
CA THR A 130 2.39 -1.70 -10.68
C THR A 130 1.35 -2.74 -11.11
N PHE A 131 0.72 -3.37 -10.16
CA PHE A 131 -0.32 -4.37 -10.43
C PHE A 131 -1.18 -4.61 -9.18
N ILE A 132 -2.29 -5.28 -9.35
CA ILE A 132 -3.23 -5.65 -8.30
C ILE A 132 -3.06 -7.13 -7.98
N SER A 133 -3.08 -7.49 -6.70
CA SER A 133 -2.97 -8.88 -6.27
C SER A 133 -3.78 -9.16 -5.01
N ASN A 134 -4.31 -10.37 -4.89
CA ASN A 134 -4.95 -10.86 -3.67
C ASN A 134 -4.04 -11.82 -2.87
N ARG A 135 -2.71 -11.72 -3.05
CA ARG A 135 -1.70 -12.59 -2.42
C ARG A 135 -1.72 -12.56 -0.89
N GLU A 136 -2.20 -11.49 -0.28
CA GLU A 136 -2.36 -11.39 1.18
C GLU A 136 -3.69 -11.94 1.68
N GLN A 137 -4.58 -12.39 0.78
CA GLN A 137 -5.90 -12.99 1.08
C GLN A 137 -6.87 -12.09 1.86
N LEU A 138 -6.58 -10.79 1.94
CA LEU A 138 -7.41 -9.78 2.61
C LEU A 138 -8.30 -9.00 1.62
N GLY A 139 -8.19 -9.26 0.34
CA GLY A 139 -8.82 -8.56 -0.77
C GLY A 139 -7.80 -8.33 -1.88
N TYR A 140 -8.18 -7.54 -2.86
CA TYR A 140 -7.26 -7.11 -3.91
C TYR A 140 -6.57 -5.84 -3.48
N GLU A 141 -5.25 -5.82 -3.57
CA GLU A 141 -4.40 -4.72 -3.14
C GLU A 141 -3.37 -4.37 -4.21
N LEU A 142 -2.91 -3.14 -4.18
CA LEU A 142 -1.96 -2.58 -5.12
C LEU A 142 -0.52 -2.87 -4.68
N PHE A 143 0.26 -3.43 -5.60
CA PHE A 143 1.69 -3.72 -5.43
C PHE A 143 2.51 -3.03 -6.52
N PHE A 144 3.79 -2.86 -6.28
CA PHE A 144 4.75 -2.51 -7.31
C PHE A 144 5.99 -3.39 -7.22
N THR A 145 6.65 -3.54 -8.36
CA THR A 145 7.98 -4.16 -8.47
C THR A 145 8.87 -3.29 -9.32
N SER A 146 10.17 -3.37 -9.11
CA SER A 146 11.17 -2.58 -9.85
C SER A 146 12.11 -3.48 -10.64
N LEU A 147 12.48 -3.01 -11.82
CA LEU A 147 13.47 -3.71 -12.66
C LEU A 147 14.88 -3.28 -12.24
N LYS A 148 15.66 -4.21 -11.70
CA LYS A 148 17.06 -4.00 -11.30
C LYS A 148 17.96 -5.02 -11.97
N ASP A 149 18.99 -4.55 -12.65
CA ASP A 149 19.94 -5.40 -13.37
C ASP A 149 19.28 -6.45 -14.31
N GLY A 150 18.17 -6.03 -14.94
CA GLY A 150 17.39 -6.88 -15.86
C GLY A 150 16.44 -7.87 -15.19
N ASN A 151 16.32 -7.87 -13.87
CA ASN A 151 15.42 -8.74 -13.11
C ASN A 151 14.40 -7.93 -12.31
N TRP A 152 13.17 -8.40 -12.26
CA TRP A 152 12.14 -7.84 -11.39
C TRP A 152 12.40 -8.22 -9.94
N THR A 153 12.27 -7.23 -9.04
CA THR A 153 12.37 -7.44 -7.59
C THR A 153 11.10 -8.08 -7.04
N GLU A 154 11.17 -8.61 -5.82
CA GLU A 154 9.98 -8.99 -5.07
C GLU A 154 9.00 -7.80 -4.98
N PRO A 155 7.69 -8.03 -5.19
CA PRO A 155 6.69 -6.99 -5.11
C PRO A 155 6.54 -6.41 -3.70
N ILE A 156 6.35 -5.09 -3.67
CA ILE A 156 6.13 -4.34 -2.44
C ILE A 156 4.72 -3.74 -2.49
N LYS A 157 3.97 -3.88 -1.41
CA LYS A 157 2.64 -3.31 -1.26
C LYS A 157 2.70 -1.77 -1.27
N MET A 158 1.82 -1.13 -2.02
CA MET A 158 1.73 0.34 -2.09
C MET A 158 0.79 0.87 -1.01
N SER A 159 1.19 0.76 0.26
CA SER A 159 0.32 1.04 1.40
C SER A 159 -0.32 2.43 1.39
N LEU A 160 0.35 3.44 0.85
CA LEU A 160 -0.17 4.81 0.75
C LEU A 160 -1.32 4.97 -0.27
N LEU A 161 -1.47 4.05 -1.21
CA LEU A 161 -2.51 4.08 -2.24
C LEU A 161 -3.60 3.01 -2.02
N ASN A 162 -3.30 1.99 -1.22
CA ASN A 162 -4.29 0.99 -0.86
C ASN A 162 -5.31 1.58 0.12
N THR A 163 -6.56 1.25 -0.12
CA THR A 163 -7.68 1.65 0.74
C THR A 163 -8.07 0.49 1.67
N SER A 164 -9.06 0.69 2.52
CA SER A 164 -9.68 -0.41 3.30
C SER A 164 -10.61 -1.31 2.45
N LYS A 165 -10.56 -1.15 1.13
CA LYS A 165 -11.45 -1.80 0.15
C LYS A 165 -10.63 -2.66 -0.80
N SER A 166 -11.26 -3.23 -1.81
CA SER A 166 -10.55 -3.99 -2.84
C SER A 166 -10.26 -3.09 -4.03
N GLU A 167 -8.99 -2.92 -4.34
CA GLU A 167 -8.51 -2.22 -5.53
C GLU A 167 -8.75 -3.08 -6.77
N SER A 168 -8.99 -2.44 -7.92
CA SER A 168 -9.26 -3.14 -9.18
C SER A 168 -8.38 -2.70 -10.34
N SER A 169 -7.92 -1.46 -10.37
CA SER A 169 -6.94 -1.00 -11.35
C SER A 169 -6.28 0.30 -10.91
N LEU A 170 -5.04 0.51 -11.33
CA LEU A 170 -4.33 1.77 -11.24
C LEU A 170 -3.92 2.22 -12.64
N THR A 171 -4.04 3.49 -12.91
CA THR A 171 -3.42 4.14 -14.08
C THR A 171 -2.85 5.49 -13.69
N PHE A 172 -1.97 6.02 -14.51
CA PHE A 172 -1.33 7.31 -14.28
C PHE A 172 -1.55 8.23 -15.48
N ASP A 173 -2.09 9.40 -15.21
CA ASP A 173 -2.23 10.45 -16.20
C ASP A 173 -0.97 11.31 -16.22
N TYR A 174 -0.08 11.05 -17.17
CA TYR A 174 1.19 11.77 -17.32
C TYR A 174 0.98 13.27 -17.64
N SER A 175 -0.16 13.66 -18.21
CA SER A 175 -0.45 15.05 -18.54
C SER A 175 -0.78 15.90 -17.32
N SER A 176 -1.43 15.32 -16.35
CA SER A 176 -1.82 15.99 -15.10
C SER A 176 -1.00 15.55 -13.88
N ASN A 177 -0.09 14.58 -14.05
CA ASN A 177 0.72 13.97 -13.00
C ASN A 177 -0.12 13.37 -11.86
N ASN A 178 -1.21 12.70 -12.23
CA ASN A 178 -2.17 12.15 -11.28
C ASN A 178 -2.31 10.64 -11.40
N PHE A 179 -2.44 9.95 -10.27
CA PHE A 179 -2.91 8.58 -10.24
C PHE A 179 -4.44 8.53 -10.30
N ILE A 180 -4.96 7.54 -11.00
CA ILE A 180 -6.37 7.19 -11.02
C ILE A 180 -6.48 5.75 -10.55
N LEU A 181 -7.06 5.55 -9.37
CA LEU A 181 -7.31 4.24 -8.78
C LEU A 181 -8.79 3.89 -8.89
N SER A 182 -9.09 2.67 -9.28
CA SER A 182 -10.43 2.10 -9.15
C SER A 182 -10.46 1.15 -7.95
N ALA A 183 -11.42 1.37 -7.04
CA ALA A 183 -11.62 0.50 -5.89
C ALA A 183 -13.12 0.27 -5.62
N THR A 184 -13.44 -0.88 -5.03
CA THR A 184 -14.81 -1.27 -4.70
C THR A 184 -15.28 -0.54 -3.46
N THR A 185 -16.43 0.16 -3.50
CA THR A 185 -16.84 1.03 -2.39
C THR A 185 -17.70 0.33 -1.33
N ASP A 186 -18.81 -0.31 -1.62
CA ASP A 186 -19.69 -0.84 -0.56
C ASP A 186 -20.38 -2.16 -0.87
N SER A 187 -20.35 -2.61 -2.09
CA SER A 187 -20.93 -3.87 -2.49
C SER A 187 -20.16 -4.44 -3.66
N ARG A 188 -20.25 -5.74 -3.86
CA ARG A 188 -19.57 -6.49 -4.91
C ARG A 188 -19.81 -6.00 -6.36
N THR A 189 -20.56 -4.93 -6.54
CA THR A 189 -21.01 -4.44 -7.85
C THR A 189 -20.69 -2.97 -8.13
N ASN A 190 -20.26 -2.18 -7.15
CA ASN A 190 -19.99 -0.76 -7.33
C ASN A 190 -18.51 -0.47 -7.09
N SER A 191 -17.83 0.04 -8.10
CA SER A 191 -16.49 0.57 -8.00
C SER A 191 -16.50 2.08 -8.27
N ASP A 192 -15.75 2.83 -7.48
CA ASP A 192 -15.55 4.25 -7.68
C ASP A 192 -14.14 4.51 -8.25
N LEU A 193 -13.99 5.63 -8.93
CA LEU A 193 -12.70 6.13 -9.40
C LEU A 193 -12.21 7.18 -8.42
N PHE A 194 -11.03 6.93 -7.85
CA PHE A 194 -10.33 7.85 -6.98
C PHE A 194 -9.21 8.55 -7.76
N PHE A 195 -9.17 9.87 -7.67
CA PHE A 195 -8.10 10.66 -8.23
C PHE A 195 -7.12 11.03 -7.12
N TYR A 196 -5.90 10.53 -7.24
CA TYR A 196 -4.79 10.98 -6.41
C TYR A 196 -4.03 12.05 -7.20
N ALA A 197 -4.46 13.29 -7.03
CA ALA A 197 -3.78 14.42 -7.63
C ALA A 197 -2.41 14.62 -7.00
N ASP A 198 -1.40 14.95 -7.81
CA ASP A 198 -0.15 15.45 -7.26
C ASP A 198 -0.46 16.68 -6.40
N SER A 199 0.03 16.61 -5.25
CA SER A 199 -0.24 17.33 -4.02
C SER A 199 -0.32 18.87 -4.11
N LYS A 200 -1.25 19.42 -4.85
CA LYS A 200 -1.70 20.78 -4.48
C LYS A 200 -2.51 20.81 -3.18
N ASP A 201 -3.06 19.66 -2.79
CA ASP A 201 -3.89 19.51 -1.59
C ASP A 201 -3.29 18.56 -0.54
N ARG A 202 -2.09 18.00 -0.77
CA ARG A 202 -1.35 17.29 0.28
C ARG A 202 -0.61 18.28 1.13
N ILE A 203 -0.86 18.21 2.42
CA ILE A 203 -0.09 18.93 3.42
C ILE A 203 1.00 18.03 3.97
N ASN A 204 2.13 18.60 4.33
CA ASN A 204 3.23 17.87 4.93
C ASN A 204 3.27 18.14 6.44
N VAL A 205 3.36 17.06 7.21
CA VAL A 205 3.77 17.13 8.61
C VAL A 205 5.23 16.79 8.67
N THR A 206 6.05 17.72 9.12
CA THR A 206 7.48 17.47 9.33
C THR A 206 7.76 17.39 10.82
N PHE A 207 8.15 16.21 11.29
CA PHE A 207 8.61 16.01 12.65
C PHE A 207 10.11 16.29 12.74
N ASN A 208 10.48 17.32 13.47
CA ASN A 208 11.87 17.62 13.78
C ASN A 208 12.25 16.92 15.10
N LEU A 209 12.97 15.80 14.98
CA LEU A 209 13.37 14.98 16.10
C LEU A 209 14.52 15.64 16.86
N ASN A 210 14.54 15.48 18.19
CA ASN A 210 15.57 16.04 19.07
C ASN A 210 16.92 15.29 19.03
N LYS A 211 17.05 14.27 18.18
CA LYS A 211 18.21 13.40 18.02
C LYS A 211 18.44 13.05 16.56
N GLU A 212 19.70 12.81 16.21
CA GLU A 212 20.03 12.16 14.94
C GLU A 212 19.65 10.68 15.01
N ILE A 213 18.88 10.21 14.05
CA ILE A 213 18.40 8.85 13.95
C ILE A 213 19.00 8.21 12.71
N ASN A 214 19.73 7.10 12.89
CA ASN A 214 20.30 6.35 11.77
C ASN A 214 19.25 5.48 11.07
N THR A 215 18.31 4.93 11.82
CA THR A 215 17.23 4.10 11.29
C THR A 215 16.07 4.11 12.27
N GLY A 216 14.88 4.37 11.75
CA GLY A 216 13.63 4.32 12.51
C GLY A 216 12.45 4.05 11.61
N TYR A 217 11.32 3.76 12.21
CA TYR A 217 10.03 3.62 11.54
C TYR A 217 9.04 4.59 12.15
N VAL A 218 8.25 5.21 11.30
CA VAL A 218 7.04 5.92 11.70
C VAL A 218 5.83 5.21 11.09
N TYR A 219 4.87 4.88 11.92
CA TYR A 219 3.58 4.37 11.49
C TYR A 219 2.65 5.57 11.37
N VAL A 220 2.08 5.78 10.19
CA VAL A 220 1.04 6.76 9.92
C VAL A 220 -0.26 5.97 9.83
N ASN A 221 -1.13 6.10 10.82
CA ASN A 221 -2.22 5.18 11.04
C ASN A 221 -1.68 3.74 11.18
N ASP A 222 -1.90 2.86 10.20
CA ASP A 222 -1.39 1.47 10.23
C ASP A 222 -0.21 1.25 9.25
N ASP A 223 0.15 2.25 8.46
CA ASP A 223 1.20 2.16 7.45
C ASP A 223 2.57 2.54 7.99
N SER A 224 3.59 1.71 7.73
CA SER A 224 4.96 1.95 8.21
C SER A 224 5.85 2.59 7.15
N ILE A 225 6.57 3.62 7.53
CA ILE A 225 7.55 4.34 6.70
C ILE A 225 8.89 4.33 7.41
N SER A 226 9.93 3.83 6.77
CA SER A 226 11.29 3.89 7.32
C SER A 226 11.89 5.28 7.13
N PHE A 227 12.68 5.73 8.11
CA PHE A 227 13.42 6.99 8.02
C PHE A 227 14.82 6.86 8.62
N ASN A 228 15.73 7.73 8.19
CA ASN A 228 17.12 7.78 8.63
C ASN A 228 17.61 9.23 8.84
N SER A 229 16.72 10.09 9.30
CA SER A 229 16.95 11.52 9.43
C SER A 229 16.31 12.03 10.72
N ASN A 230 16.81 13.16 11.21
CA ASN A 230 16.17 13.89 12.30
C ASN A 230 14.98 14.77 11.85
N ALA A 231 14.77 14.93 10.55
CA ALA A 231 13.60 15.59 9.99
C ALA A 231 12.79 14.58 9.15
N VAL A 232 11.64 14.19 9.65
CA VAL A 232 10.74 13.21 9.00
C VAL A 232 9.54 13.95 8.43
N SER A 233 9.51 14.11 7.12
CA SER A 233 8.41 14.77 6.41
C SER A 233 7.46 13.74 5.82
N LEU A 234 6.20 13.81 6.20
CA LEU A 234 5.16 12.86 5.88
C LEU A 234 4.02 13.57 5.16
N PRO A 235 3.69 13.18 3.93
CA PRO A 235 2.50 13.68 3.26
C PRO A 235 1.25 13.07 3.92
N ILE A 236 0.29 13.91 4.29
CA ILE A 236 -1.00 13.50 4.86
C ILE A 236 -2.14 14.19 4.12
N GLU A 237 -3.32 13.61 4.21
CA GLU A 237 -4.53 14.24 3.67
C GLU A 237 -4.95 15.44 4.52
N TYR A 238 -5.47 16.45 3.85
CA TYR A 238 -5.99 17.68 4.47
C TYR A 238 -7.20 17.35 5.36
N ASP A 239 -7.24 17.98 6.53
CA ASP A 239 -8.36 17.93 7.50
C ASP A 239 -8.70 16.52 8.04
N ASP A 240 -7.80 15.55 7.86
CA ASP A 240 -7.98 14.22 8.42
C ASP A 240 -7.21 14.05 9.74
N THR A 241 -7.75 13.23 10.64
CA THR A 241 -7.11 12.90 11.91
C THR A 241 -6.16 11.73 11.70
N ASN A 242 -4.87 12.02 11.79
CA ASN A 242 -3.84 11.01 11.59
C ASN A 242 -3.13 10.66 12.90
N SER A 243 -2.89 9.37 13.12
CA SER A 243 -2.03 8.88 14.20
C SER A 243 -0.61 8.65 13.69
N PHE A 244 0.37 9.06 14.47
CA PHE A 244 1.80 8.88 14.17
C PHE A 244 2.43 8.13 15.33
N LYS A 245 3.03 6.97 15.06
CA LYS A 245 3.75 6.18 16.05
C LYS A 245 5.20 5.98 15.63
N PHE A 246 6.14 6.52 16.39
CA PHE A 246 7.58 6.42 16.16
C PHE A 246 8.16 5.22 16.90
N VAL A 247 8.85 4.36 16.16
CA VAL A 247 9.56 3.18 16.66
C VAL A 247 11.03 3.28 16.24
N VAL A 248 11.89 3.48 17.22
CA VAL A 248 13.34 3.67 17.04
C VAL A 248 14.08 2.84 18.07
N ASP A 249 15.14 2.15 17.65
CA ASP A 249 15.95 1.34 18.55
C ASP A 249 16.59 2.19 19.66
N ASN A 250 16.56 1.69 20.89
CA ASN A 250 17.01 2.37 22.11
C ASN A 250 16.19 3.60 22.54
N TYR A 251 15.00 3.78 21.97
CA TYR A 251 14.05 4.81 22.37
C TYR A 251 12.71 4.20 22.77
N PHE A 252 12.00 4.87 23.67
CA PHE A 252 10.62 4.50 23.95
C PHE A 252 9.75 4.78 22.72
N ILE A 253 8.82 3.87 22.44
CA ILE A 253 7.80 4.08 21.41
C ILE A 253 6.99 5.32 21.80
N LYS A 254 6.80 6.21 20.85
CA LYS A 254 6.07 7.44 21.07
C LYS A 254 5.05 7.66 19.97
N ASP A 255 3.85 7.93 20.37
CA ASP A 255 2.72 8.19 19.49
C ASP A 255 2.14 9.61 19.69
N THR A 256 1.49 10.09 18.66
CA THR A 256 0.71 11.33 18.68
C THR A 256 -0.38 11.27 17.64
N THR A 257 -1.49 11.93 17.91
CA THR A 257 -2.61 12.04 16.97
C THR A 257 -2.85 13.51 16.68
N LEU A 258 -2.94 13.86 15.40
CA LEU A 258 -3.02 15.23 14.93
C LEU A 258 -4.08 15.36 13.84
N THR A 259 -4.88 16.42 13.93
CA THR A 259 -5.72 16.90 12.83
C THR A 259 -5.08 18.16 12.28
N ILE A 260 -4.71 18.20 11.02
CA ILE A 260 -3.88 19.26 10.45
C ILE A 260 -4.51 19.82 9.17
N GLU A 261 -4.68 21.14 9.16
CA GLU A 261 -5.31 21.89 8.07
C GLU A 261 -4.27 22.58 7.12
N LYS A 262 -2.99 22.48 7.41
CA LYS A 262 -1.90 23.06 6.59
C LYS A 262 -0.58 22.39 6.92
N SER A 263 0.36 22.46 6.01
CA SER A 263 1.72 21.97 6.27
C SER A 263 2.32 22.60 7.53
N VAL A 264 2.90 21.77 8.39
CA VAL A 264 3.41 22.17 9.70
C VAL A 264 4.71 21.45 10.03
N GLU A 265 5.58 22.16 10.74
CA GLU A 265 6.77 21.58 11.36
C GLU A 265 6.54 21.45 12.88
N ILE A 266 6.84 20.27 13.41
CA ILE A 266 6.59 19.93 14.82
C ILE A 266 7.92 19.49 15.44
N ALA A 267 8.33 20.17 16.51
CA ALA A 267 9.41 19.68 17.34
C ALA A 267 8.94 18.44 18.12
N PHE A 268 9.55 17.30 17.86
CA PHE A 268 9.14 16.01 18.44
C PHE A 268 10.31 15.39 19.19
N SER A 269 10.13 15.16 20.48
CA SER A 269 11.18 14.62 21.34
C SER A 269 10.99 13.11 21.47
N LEU A 270 12.01 12.34 21.10
CA LEU A 270 12.12 10.92 21.42
C LEU A 270 12.86 10.77 22.75
N ASP A 271 12.37 9.89 23.60
CA ASP A 271 12.91 9.63 24.93
C ASP A 271 13.79 8.38 24.89
N GLU A 272 15.09 8.56 25.09
CA GLU A 272 16.08 7.49 25.06
C GLU A 272 15.94 6.57 26.27
N ILE A 273 16.03 5.26 26.05
CA ILE A 273 15.99 4.26 27.11
C ILE A 273 17.34 4.27 27.85
N LYS A 274 17.33 4.67 29.11
CA LYS A 274 18.51 4.72 29.98
C LYS A 274 18.23 4.02 31.29
N SER A 275 19.29 3.58 31.96
CA SER A 275 19.18 3.04 33.32
C SER A 275 18.48 4.04 34.24
N GLY A 276 17.42 3.60 34.92
CA GLY A 276 16.60 4.44 35.79
C GLY A 276 15.50 5.24 35.09
N SER A 277 15.34 5.13 33.75
CA SER A 277 14.22 5.71 33.03
C SER A 277 12.90 5.15 33.55
N ARG A 278 11.87 6.00 33.64
CA ARG A 278 10.51 5.61 34.03
C ARG A 278 9.52 6.01 32.95
N VAL A 279 8.63 5.10 32.61
CA VAL A 279 7.54 5.34 31.67
C VAL A 279 6.23 4.97 32.32
N VAL A 280 5.22 5.82 32.15
CA VAL A 280 3.85 5.53 32.57
C VAL A 280 3.08 4.99 31.37
N LEU A 281 2.65 3.75 31.45
CA LEU A 281 1.85 3.09 30.41
C LEU A 281 0.38 3.50 30.58
N LYS A 282 0.04 4.71 30.12
CA LYS A 282 -1.30 5.30 30.31
C LYS A 282 -2.40 4.56 29.53
N ASN A 283 -2.01 3.85 28.50
CA ASN A 283 -2.92 3.16 27.58
C ASN A 283 -3.13 1.67 27.95
N LEU A 284 -2.49 1.19 29.03
CA LEU A 284 -2.81 -0.11 29.60
C LEU A 284 -3.87 0.03 30.68
N ILE A 285 -5.13 -0.08 30.25
CA ILE A 285 -6.31 0.09 31.11
C ILE A 285 -6.85 -1.27 31.49
N PHE A 286 -6.99 -1.50 32.79
CA PHE A 286 -7.65 -2.68 33.32
C PHE A 286 -9.12 -2.42 33.59
N LYS A 287 -9.96 -3.40 33.35
CA LYS A 287 -11.37 -3.35 33.73
C LYS A 287 -11.53 -3.11 35.25
N GLN A 288 -12.61 -2.48 35.63
CA GLN A 288 -12.84 -2.11 37.01
C GLN A 288 -12.78 -3.34 37.96
N SER A 289 -11.99 -3.26 39.02
CA SER A 289 -11.81 -4.33 40.02
C SER A 289 -11.38 -5.68 39.44
N SER A 290 -10.73 -5.69 38.29
CA SER A 290 -10.25 -6.88 37.59
C SER A 290 -8.78 -6.76 37.21
N THR A 291 -8.17 -7.88 36.90
CA THR A 291 -6.87 -8.04 36.24
C THR A 291 -7.03 -8.17 34.71
N ASP A 292 -8.25 -8.21 34.20
CA ASP A 292 -8.50 -8.25 32.76
C ASP A 292 -8.24 -6.87 32.16
N LEU A 293 -7.55 -6.84 31.04
CA LEU A 293 -7.35 -5.62 30.28
C LEU A 293 -8.60 -5.29 29.46
N ASP A 294 -8.78 -4.00 29.22
CA ASP A 294 -9.69 -3.51 28.22
C ASP A 294 -9.18 -3.89 26.83
N ASP A 295 -10.07 -4.19 25.89
CA ASP A 295 -9.70 -4.62 24.53
C ASP A 295 -8.87 -3.55 23.81
N GLU A 296 -9.09 -2.27 24.10
CA GLU A 296 -8.30 -1.14 23.59
C GLU A 296 -6.83 -1.16 24.07
N SER A 297 -6.51 -1.92 25.11
CA SER A 297 -5.13 -2.05 25.64
C SER A 297 -4.28 -3.08 24.89
N LEU A 298 -4.87 -3.97 24.10
CA LEU A 298 -4.15 -5.05 23.42
C LEU A 298 -3.06 -4.59 22.46
N PRO A 299 -3.24 -3.53 21.64
CA PRO A 299 -2.18 -3.00 20.78
C PRO A 299 -0.94 -2.56 21.57
N TYR A 300 -1.14 -1.96 22.74
CA TYR A 300 -0.04 -1.47 23.58
C TYR A 300 0.76 -2.60 24.24
N LEU A 301 0.16 -3.76 24.51
CA LEU A 301 0.90 -4.96 24.89
C LEU A 301 1.81 -5.47 23.76
N SER A 302 1.34 -5.39 22.52
CA SER A 302 2.14 -5.73 21.35
C SER A 302 3.33 -4.79 21.19
N ASP A 303 3.12 -3.50 21.41
CA ASP A 303 4.18 -2.48 21.38
C ASP A 303 5.23 -2.73 22.46
N LEU A 304 4.82 -3.14 23.68
CA LEU A 304 5.76 -3.55 24.74
C LEU A 304 6.57 -4.80 24.35
N LEU A 305 5.95 -5.79 23.76
CA LEU A 305 6.66 -6.97 23.27
C LEU A 305 7.69 -6.59 22.21
N HIS A 306 7.32 -5.73 21.28
CA HIS A 306 8.24 -5.22 20.25
C HIS A 306 9.41 -4.49 20.89
N LEU A 307 9.14 -3.55 21.80
CA LEU A 307 10.16 -2.79 22.53
C LEU A 307 11.19 -3.70 23.22
N PHE A 308 10.74 -4.75 23.93
CA PHE A 308 11.66 -5.64 24.66
C PHE A 308 12.34 -6.68 23.77
N ARG A 309 11.75 -7.05 22.63
CA ARG A 309 12.40 -7.92 21.65
C ARG A 309 13.54 -7.20 20.93
N THR A 310 13.36 -5.93 20.62
CA THR A 310 14.39 -5.10 19.96
C THR A 310 15.47 -4.62 20.93
N ASN A 311 15.18 -4.59 22.23
CA ASN A 311 16.09 -4.12 23.28
C ASN A 311 16.29 -5.23 24.35
N SER A 312 16.87 -6.36 23.97
CA SER A 312 16.96 -7.56 24.79
C SER A 312 17.80 -7.42 26.08
N ASP A 313 18.62 -6.39 26.18
CA ASP A 313 19.51 -6.15 27.31
C ASP A 313 18.87 -5.30 28.42
N ILE A 314 17.62 -4.87 28.23
CA ILE A 314 16.91 -4.03 29.19
C ILE A 314 16.33 -4.89 30.31
N GLN A 315 16.61 -4.47 31.55
CA GLN A 315 15.94 -4.99 32.75
C GLN A 315 14.92 -3.97 33.23
N ILE A 316 13.70 -4.43 33.50
CA ILE A 316 12.58 -3.57 33.92
C ILE A 316 12.00 -3.98 35.25
N THR A 317 11.45 -2.99 35.95
CA THR A 317 10.55 -3.19 37.07
C THR A 317 9.15 -2.70 36.68
N ILE A 318 8.15 -3.55 36.84
CA ILE A 318 6.75 -3.21 36.55
C ILE A 318 6.09 -2.82 37.87
N GLU A 319 5.61 -1.58 37.94
CA GLU A 319 4.88 -1.06 39.12
C GLU A 319 3.40 -0.88 38.73
N GLY A 320 2.51 -1.54 39.47
CA GLY A 320 1.06 -1.36 39.34
C GLY A 320 0.57 -0.29 40.30
N HIS A 321 -0.32 0.55 39.83
CA HIS A 321 -0.99 1.58 40.66
C HIS A 321 -2.52 1.45 40.56
N THR A 322 -3.20 1.78 41.64
CA THR A 322 -4.66 1.93 41.70
C THR A 322 -5.00 3.33 42.19
N ASP A 323 -6.24 3.74 42.00
CA ASP A 323 -6.73 4.95 42.64
C ASP A 323 -6.82 4.76 44.16
N ASN A 324 -7.09 5.85 44.88
CA ASN A 324 -7.19 5.84 46.33
C ASN A 324 -8.61 5.55 46.85
N ARG A 325 -9.49 5.06 45.97
CA ARG A 325 -10.88 4.73 46.34
C ARG A 325 -10.96 3.27 46.78
N GLY A 326 -11.69 3.02 47.87
CA GLY A 326 -11.92 1.69 48.42
C GLY A 326 -10.92 1.23 49.48
N ASP A 327 -10.88 -0.06 49.76
CA ASP A 327 -10.01 -0.63 50.80
C ASP A 327 -8.56 -0.69 50.38
N PHE A 328 -7.67 -0.13 51.18
CA PHE A 328 -6.23 -0.04 50.89
C PHE A 328 -5.57 -1.41 50.63
N LYS A 329 -5.92 -2.43 51.43
CA LYS A 329 -5.34 -3.79 51.27
C LYS A 329 -5.79 -4.46 49.98
N SER A 330 -7.05 -4.27 49.61
CA SER A 330 -7.61 -4.77 48.37
C SER A 330 -6.98 -4.08 47.15
N ASN A 331 -6.78 -2.75 47.21
CA ASN A 331 -6.12 -1.99 46.17
C ASN A 331 -4.64 -2.38 46.00
N MET A 332 -3.91 -2.60 47.12
CA MET A 332 -2.52 -3.09 47.03
C MET A 332 -2.44 -4.50 46.42
N LYS A 333 -3.36 -5.39 46.77
CA LYS A 333 -3.42 -6.72 46.17
C LYS A 333 -3.69 -6.64 44.68
N LEU A 334 -4.69 -5.85 44.27
CA LEU A 334 -5.06 -5.68 42.87
C LEU A 334 -3.93 -5.06 42.04
N SER A 335 -3.23 -4.04 42.57
CA SER A 335 -2.10 -3.43 41.84
C SER A 335 -0.94 -4.42 41.61
N LYS A 336 -0.67 -5.29 42.61
CA LYS A 336 0.31 -6.33 42.47
C LYS A 336 -0.11 -7.40 41.45
N GLU A 337 -1.35 -7.85 41.49
CA GLU A 337 -1.88 -8.83 40.52
C GLU A 337 -1.86 -8.28 39.08
N ARG A 338 -2.12 -7.01 38.89
CA ARG A 338 -2.02 -6.34 37.58
C ARG A 338 -0.58 -6.28 37.06
N SER A 339 0.38 -5.94 37.91
CA SER A 339 1.80 -5.94 37.52
C SER A 339 2.32 -7.36 37.24
N GLU A 340 1.87 -8.37 38.01
CA GLU A 340 2.17 -9.78 37.74
C GLU A 340 1.56 -10.23 36.41
N PHE A 341 0.33 -9.85 36.10
CA PHE A 341 -0.30 -10.17 34.82
C PHE A 341 0.54 -9.67 33.63
N ILE A 342 0.98 -8.40 33.64
CA ILE A 342 1.83 -7.86 32.57
C ILE A 342 3.17 -8.59 32.49
N LYS A 343 3.79 -8.89 33.62
CA LYS A 343 5.02 -9.67 33.67
C LYS A 343 4.83 -11.05 33.03
N ASP A 344 3.80 -11.77 33.45
CA ASP A 344 3.51 -13.12 32.95
C ASP A 344 3.19 -13.10 31.45
N PHE A 345 2.48 -12.08 30.98
CA PHE A 345 2.25 -11.88 29.55
C PHE A 345 3.56 -11.74 28.79
N LEU A 346 4.48 -10.90 29.24
CA LEU A 346 5.78 -10.70 28.60
C LEU A 346 6.62 -11.98 28.61
N VAL A 347 6.70 -12.67 29.74
CA VAL A 347 7.46 -13.93 29.89
C VAL A 347 6.88 -15.02 28.99
N ASN A 348 5.57 -15.20 28.96
CA ASN A 348 4.88 -16.19 28.13
C ASN A 348 5.07 -15.92 26.63
N ASN A 349 5.37 -14.68 26.25
CA ASN A 349 5.69 -14.28 24.88
C ASN A 349 7.20 -14.18 24.59
N GLY A 350 8.03 -14.76 25.47
CA GLY A 350 9.46 -14.99 25.22
C GLY A 350 10.40 -13.88 25.69
N ILE A 351 9.93 -12.91 26.45
CA ILE A 351 10.79 -11.91 27.12
C ILE A 351 11.38 -12.57 28.36
N LYS A 352 12.71 -12.48 28.54
CA LYS A 352 13.47 -13.14 29.63
C LYS A 352 13.61 -12.26 30.86
#